data_473ef15355907009e11137c8c66aa6a7
#
_entry.id   473ef15355907009e11137c8c66aa6a7
#
_cell.length_a   1.000
_cell.length_b   1.000
_cell.length_c   1.000
_cell.angle_alpha   90.00
_cell.angle_beta   90.00
_cell.angle_gamma   90.00
#
_symmetry.space_group_name_H-M   'P 1'
#
loop_
_entity.id
_entity.type
_entity.pdbx_description
1 polymer ?
#
loop_
_entity_poly.entity_id
_entity_poly.type
_entity_poly.pdbx_seq_one_letter_code
_entity_poly.pdbx_strand_id
1 'polypeptide(L)'
;MAGIAVALAALVVAPGASAACTTDLGHGWPPAVGNYGQAVETLFDGKVQPSLALTILPKGGVETGVSLLPGAQDQAWTLRYSKADKRVYNWNNSARGGGVELRVDQEPDQYQVAIPAALAQRLLRSWQAALVSGVPAGRKAPVTDGEVLSFQVAGERYSGPRWECGAGKLMMKQVALLIEASDTKEKKLDRRWQDLDESLDELQQLLAGNAG
;
A
#
# COMPACT_ATOMS: atom_id res chain seq x y z
N MET A 1 -16.02 72.58 13.57
CA MET A 1 -15.97 71.53 12.59
C MET A 1 -15.13 70.36 13.12
N ALA A 2 -15.78 69.33 13.58
CA ALA A 2 -15.08 68.15 14.17
C ALA A 2 -14.98 67.03 13.11
N GLY A 3 -13.73 66.68 12.74
CA GLY A 3 -13.46 65.62 11.81
C GLY A 3 -13.40 64.24 12.51
N ILE A 4 -14.25 63.32 12.10
CA ILE A 4 -14.25 61.94 12.56
C ILE A 4 -13.25 61.11 11.71
N ALA A 5 -12.20 60.61 12.33
CA ALA A 5 -11.29 59.67 11.71
C ALA A 5 -11.82 58.23 11.87
N VAL A 6 -12.16 57.59 10.76
CA VAL A 6 -12.57 56.18 10.74
C VAL A 6 -11.28 55.33 10.53
N ALA A 7 -10.90 54.58 11.55
CA ALA A 7 -9.84 53.59 11.46
C ALA A 7 -10.35 52.28 10.86
N LEU A 8 -9.90 51.92 9.64
CA LEU A 8 -10.14 50.61 9.05
C LEU A 8 -9.19 49.58 9.67
N ALA A 9 -9.69 48.66 10.46
CA ALA A 9 -8.97 47.50 10.93
C ALA A 9 -8.95 46.42 9.83
N ALA A 10 -7.79 46.18 9.23
CA ALA A 10 -7.60 45.07 8.29
C ALA A 10 -7.50 43.75 9.09
N LEU A 11 -8.49 42.88 8.96
CA LEU A 11 -8.41 41.48 9.44
C LEU A 11 -7.40 40.73 8.56
N VAL A 12 -6.24 40.42 9.11
CA VAL A 12 -5.29 39.48 8.52
C VAL A 12 -5.80 38.05 8.82
N VAL A 13 -6.42 37.43 7.83
CA VAL A 13 -6.77 35.99 7.88
C VAL A 13 -5.44 35.23 7.70
N ALA A 14 -4.91 34.68 8.80
CA ALA A 14 -3.77 33.76 8.73
C ALA A 14 -4.19 32.51 7.94
N PRO A 15 -3.42 32.07 6.92
CA PRO A 15 -3.68 30.80 6.26
C PRO A 15 -3.54 29.69 7.31
N GLY A 16 -4.62 28.94 7.53
CA GLY A 16 -4.62 27.79 8.42
C GLY A 16 -3.53 26.83 7.95
N ALA A 17 -2.55 26.54 8.82
CA ALA A 17 -1.55 25.53 8.57
C ALA A 17 -2.27 24.18 8.40
N SER A 18 -2.38 23.71 7.15
CA SER A 18 -2.80 22.35 6.88
C SER A 18 -1.80 21.42 7.56
N ALA A 19 -2.26 20.61 8.51
CA ALA A 19 -1.41 19.60 9.13
C ALA A 19 -0.76 18.77 8.01
N ALA A 20 0.57 18.79 7.94
CA ALA A 20 1.31 18.06 6.92
C ALA A 20 0.97 16.56 7.08
N CYS A 21 0.53 15.93 5.99
CA CYS A 21 0.29 14.49 5.96
C CYS A 21 1.64 13.78 6.05
N THR A 22 1.92 13.15 7.17
CA THR A 22 3.11 12.33 7.39
C THR A 22 2.77 10.86 7.37
N THR A 23 3.70 10.02 6.94
CA THR A 23 3.59 8.55 7.06
C THR A 23 4.44 8.05 8.20
N ASP A 24 4.00 6.97 8.85
CA ASP A 24 4.79 6.19 9.79
C ASP A 24 5.45 4.95 9.16
N LEU A 25 5.44 4.84 7.82
CA LEU A 25 6.21 3.83 7.12
C LEU A 25 7.71 4.06 7.30
N GLY A 26 8.47 2.97 7.25
CA GLY A 26 9.92 2.98 7.23
C GLY A 26 10.49 1.84 6.38
N HIS A 27 11.80 1.83 6.16
CA HIS A 27 12.48 0.84 5.34
C HIS A 27 12.63 -0.51 6.06
N GLY A 28 12.42 -1.59 5.31
CA GLY A 28 12.52 -2.97 5.77
C GLY A 28 11.27 -3.48 6.47
N TRP A 29 11.36 -4.65 7.08
CA TRP A 29 10.32 -5.20 7.95
C TRP A 29 10.37 -4.56 9.34
N PRO A 30 9.22 -4.34 10.00
CA PRO A 30 9.22 -4.01 11.42
C PRO A 30 9.93 -5.09 12.23
N PRO A 31 10.61 -4.73 13.32
CA PRO A 31 11.19 -5.71 14.25
C PRO A 31 10.17 -6.77 14.68
N ALA A 32 10.60 -8.02 14.81
CA ALA A 32 9.80 -9.18 15.22
C ALA A 32 8.73 -9.69 14.22
N VAL A 33 8.44 -9.00 13.12
CA VAL A 33 7.47 -9.49 12.13
C VAL A 33 8.11 -9.93 10.80
N GLY A 34 9.44 -9.80 10.63
CA GLY A 34 10.12 -10.11 9.37
C GLY A 34 9.94 -11.55 8.91
N ASN A 35 10.16 -12.52 9.81
CA ASN A 35 9.98 -13.95 9.49
C ASN A 35 8.52 -14.27 9.15
N TYR A 36 7.58 -13.71 9.88
CA TYR A 36 6.16 -13.86 9.62
C TYR A 36 5.78 -13.26 8.26
N GLY A 37 6.18 -12.02 7.98
CA GLY A 37 5.90 -11.38 6.71
C GLY A 37 6.50 -12.12 5.52
N GLN A 38 7.76 -12.57 5.62
CA GLN A 38 8.41 -13.39 4.58
C GLN A 38 7.69 -14.72 4.35
N ALA A 39 7.19 -15.36 5.41
CA ALA A 39 6.41 -16.58 5.30
C ALA A 39 5.11 -16.35 4.53
N VAL A 40 4.41 -15.23 4.80
CA VAL A 40 3.20 -14.84 4.05
C VAL A 40 3.50 -14.56 2.59
N GLU A 41 4.56 -13.81 2.28
CA GLU A 41 4.98 -13.55 0.90
C GLU A 41 5.34 -14.85 0.16
N THR A 42 6.07 -15.76 0.82
CA THR A 42 6.39 -17.06 0.24
C THR A 42 5.14 -17.89 -0.03
N LEU A 43 4.14 -17.84 0.87
CA LEU A 43 2.85 -18.50 0.67
C LEU A 43 2.10 -17.93 -0.54
N PHE A 44 2.14 -16.60 -0.76
CA PHE A 44 1.38 -15.94 -1.83
C PHE A 44 2.07 -16.01 -3.20
N ASP A 45 3.37 -15.79 -3.24
CA ASP A 45 4.12 -15.64 -4.49
C ASP A 45 5.05 -16.83 -4.79
N GLY A 46 5.26 -17.72 -3.82
CA GLY A 46 6.15 -18.85 -3.95
C GLY A 46 7.61 -18.40 -4.21
N LYS A 47 8.16 -18.85 -5.34
CA LYS A 47 9.50 -18.45 -5.79
C LYS A 47 9.49 -17.31 -6.84
N VAL A 48 8.31 -16.84 -7.21
CA VAL A 48 8.17 -15.76 -8.20
C VAL A 48 8.39 -14.43 -7.49
N GLN A 49 9.26 -13.59 -8.04
CA GLN A 49 9.50 -12.26 -7.50
C GLN A 49 8.64 -11.24 -8.25
N PRO A 50 7.63 -10.63 -7.61
CA PRO A 50 6.80 -9.59 -8.21
C PRO A 50 7.60 -8.29 -8.37
N SER A 51 7.26 -7.48 -9.37
CA SER A 51 7.81 -6.13 -9.54
C SER A 51 7.24 -5.14 -8.52
N LEU A 52 6.02 -5.41 -8.06
CA LEU A 52 5.33 -4.70 -7.00
C LEU A 52 4.55 -5.71 -6.17
N ALA A 53 4.69 -5.64 -4.85
CA ALA A 53 3.85 -6.38 -3.91
C ALA A 53 3.41 -5.48 -2.76
N LEU A 54 2.18 -5.69 -2.31
CA LEU A 54 1.68 -5.25 -1.03
C LEU A 54 1.27 -6.47 -0.23
N THR A 55 1.87 -6.64 0.94
CA THR A 55 1.48 -7.65 1.93
C THR A 55 0.80 -6.97 3.09
N ILE A 56 -0.38 -7.45 3.46
CA ILE A 56 -1.18 -6.94 4.58
C ILE A 56 -1.17 -8.00 5.67
N LEU A 57 -0.57 -7.65 6.81
CA LEU A 57 -0.53 -8.46 8.02
C LEU A 57 -1.52 -7.84 9.02
N PRO A 58 -2.75 -8.36 9.13
CA PRO A 58 -3.77 -7.76 9.97
C PRO A 58 -3.53 -8.05 11.46
N LYS A 59 -3.98 -7.16 12.34
CA LYS A 59 -4.01 -7.45 13.79
C LYS A 59 -4.88 -8.68 14.11
N GLY A 60 -5.96 -8.85 13.37
CA GLY A 60 -6.89 -9.98 13.46
C GLY A 60 -7.39 -10.36 12.05
N GLY A 61 -7.83 -11.63 11.87
CA GLY A 61 -8.23 -12.13 10.57
C GLY A 61 -7.09 -12.79 9.80
N VAL A 62 -7.27 -12.99 8.50
CA VAL A 62 -6.31 -13.66 7.62
C VAL A 62 -5.49 -12.63 6.82
N GLU A 63 -4.29 -13.00 6.48
CA GLU A 63 -3.35 -12.23 5.70
C GLU A 63 -3.82 -12.15 4.25
N THR A 64 -3.55 -11.00 3.62
CA THR A 64 -3.85 -10.77 2.20
C THR A 64 -2.67 -10.10 1.50
N GLY A 65 -2.65 -10.18 0.18
CA GLY A 65 -1.62 -9.53 -0.61
C GLY A 65 -2.08 -9.23 -2.03
N VAL A 66 -1.46 -8.21 -2.61
CA VAL A 66 -1.63 -7.84 -4.03
C VAL A 66 -0.25 -7.83 -4.66
N SER A 67 -0.07 -8.50 -5.79
CA SER A 67 1.19 -8.49 -6.51
C SER A 67 1.02 -8.26 -8.00
N LEU A 68 2.01 -7.59 -8.61
CA LEU A 68 2.14 -7.40 -10.05
C LEU A 68 3.32 -8.21 -10.57
N LEU A 69 3.01 -9.17 -11.41
CA LEU A 69 3.97 -10.04 -12.07
C LEU A 69 4.17 -9.56 -13.51
N PRO A 70 5.41 -9.28 -13.92
CA PRO A 70 5.67 -8.78 -15.27
C PRO A 70 5.34 -9.85 -16.31
N GLY A 71 4.70 -9.42 -17.39
CA GLY A 71 4.60 -10.23 -18.61
C GLY A 71 5.92 -10.26 -19.38
N ALA A 72 6.06 -11.21 -20.32
CA ALA A 72 7.18 -11.19 -21.27
C ALA A 72 6.96 -10.02 -22.23
N GLN A 73 8.00 -9.22 -22.49
CA GLN A 73 8.08 -8.14 -23.49
C GLN A 73 6.71 -7.58 -23.93
N ASP A 74 6.37 -6.39 -23.56
CA ASP A 74 5.13 -5.67 -23.95
C ASP A 74 3.79 -6.42 -23.79
N GLN A 75 3.81 -7.64 -23.26
CA GLN A 75 2.61 -8.39 -22.94
C GLN A 75 1.94 -7.83 -21.67
N ALA A 76 0.65 -8.12 -21.54
CA ALA A 76 -0.08 -7.80 -20.33
C ALA A 76 0.64 -8.41 -19.11
N TRP A 77 0.66 -7.66 -18.01
CA TRP A 77 1.12 -8.14 -16.72
C TRP A 77 0.01 -8.93 -16.04
N THR A 78 0.37 -9.68 -15.02
CA THR A 78 -0.62 -10.37 -14.18
C THR A 78 -0.77 -9.62 -12.87
N LEU A 79 -1.98 -9.13 -12.59
CA LEU A 79 -2.41 -8.73 -11.27
C LEU A 79 -2.86 -10.00 -10.53
N ARG A 80 -2.31 -10.21 -9.32
CA ARG A 80 -2.71 -11.29 -8.42
C ARG A 80 -3.16 -10.70 -7.09
N TYR A 81 -4.33 -11.11 -6.62
CA TYR A 81 -4.75 -10.95 -5.24
C TYR A 81 -4.71 -12.31 -4.56
N SER A 82 -4.08 -12.39 -3.39
CA SER A 82 -3.96 -13.60 -2.59
C SER A 82 -4.55 -13.39 -1.21
N LYS A 83 -5.21 -14.40 -0.67
CA LYS A 83 -5.78 -14.43 0.67
C LYS A 83 -5.48 -15.77 1.30
N ALA A 84 -4.93 -15.77 2.51
CA ALA A 84 -4.68 -17.00 3.26
C ALA A 84 -6.01 -17.70 3.62
N ASP A 85 -6.07 -19.03 3.51
CA ASP A 85 -7.22 -19.83 3.96
C ASP A 85 -7.43 -19.69 5.47
N LYS A 86 -6.33 -19.78 6.21
CA LYS A 86 -6.29 -19.61 7.66
C LYS A 86 -5.22 -18.61 8.03
N ARG A 87 -5.41 -17.92 9.15
CA ARG A 87 -4.39 -17.02 9.68
C ARG A 87 -3.04 -17.72 9.77
N VAL A 88 -2.03 -17.16 9.11
CA VAL A 88 -0.66 -17.68 9.11
C VAL A 88 -0.03 -17.54 10.50
N TYR A 89 -0.20 -16.37 11.13
CA TYR A 89 0.31 -16.15 12.49
C TYR A 89 -0.60 -16.84 13.51
N ASN A 90 -0.12 -17.91 14.12
CA ASN A 90 -0.84 -18.66 15.14
C ASN A 90 -0.05 -18.69 16.45
N TRP A 91 -0.69 -18.21 17.53
CA TRP A 91 -0.14 -18.37 18.87
C TRP A 91 -0.67 -19.67 19.47
N ASN A 92 0.22 -20.61 19.69
CA ASN A 92 -0.12 -21.91 20.27
C ASN A 92 0.13 -21.90 21.79
N ASN A 93 -0.94 -22.00 22.59
CA ASN A 93 -0.91 -22.15 24.04
C ASN A 93 -0.84 -23.62 24.41
N SER A 94 0.25 -24.31 24.10
CA SER A 94 0.41 -25.69 24.57
C SER A 94 0.84 -25.76 26.04
N ALA A 95 0.40 -26.78 26.75
CA ALA A 95 0.80 -27.02 28.16
C ALA A 95 2.32 -27.24 28.33
N ARG A 96 3.07 -27.36 27.23
CA ARG A 96 4.54 -27.58 27.22
C ARG A 96 5.34 -26.31 26.86
N GLY A 97 4.70 -25.18 26.77
CA GLY A 97 5.28 -23.90 26.41
C GLY A 97 4.54 -23.28 25.20
N GLY A 98 4.07 -22.02 25.34
CA GLY A 98 3.47 -21.28 24.27
C GLY A 98 4.51 -20.79 23.27
N GLY A 99 4.13 -20.66 22.00
CA GLY A 99 5.00 -20.13 20.95
C GLY A 99 4.24 -19.72 19.71
N VAL A 100 4.92 -18.97 18.82
CA VAL A 100 4.40 -18.64 17.51
C VAL A 100 4.66 -19.80 16.57
N GLU A 101 3.61 -20.27 15.93
CA GLU A 101 3.62 -21.22 14.83
C GLU A 101 3.16 -20.50 13.56
N LEU A 102 3.94 -20.60 12.48
CA LEU A 102 3.54 -20.05 11.19
C LEU A 102 2.89 -21.15 10.35
N ARG A 103 1.59 -21.01 10.10
CA ARG A 103 0.80 -21.97 9.31
C ARG A 103 0.99 -21.73 7.82
N VAL A 104 2.08 -22.22 7.28
CA VAL A 104 2.42 -22.10 5.85
C VAL A 104 2.00 -23.32 5.02
N ASP A 105 1.59 -24.41 5.68
CA ASP A 105 1.07 -25.62 5.05
C ASP A 105 -0.45 -25.45 4.76
N GLN A 106 -0.74 -24.55 3.83
CA GLN A 106 -2.09 -24.23 3.37
C GLN A 106 -2.04 -23.69 1.93
N GLU A 107 -3.14 -23.77 1.21
CA GLU A 107 -3.28 -23.17 -0.12
C GLU A 107 -4.06 -21.86 -0.01
N PRO A 108 -3.46 -20.72 -0.41
CA PRO A 108 -4.18 -19.46 -0.39
C PRO A 108 -5.19 -19.37 -1.55
N ASP A 109 -6.31 -18.70 -1.31
CA ASP A 109 -7.19 -18.27 -2.39
C ASP A 109 -6.47 -17.28 -3.26
N GLN A 110 -6.40 -17.52 -4.57
CA GLN A 110 -5.73 -16.64 -5.53
C GLN A 110 -6.66 -16.25 -6.67
N TYR A 111 -6.74 -14.95 -6.92
CA TYR A 111 -7.48 -14.35 -8.03
C TYR A 111 -6.47 -13.65 -8.94
N GLN A 112 -6.51 -13.97 -10.23
CA GLN A 112 -5.55 -13.44 -11.20
C GLN A 112 -6.27 -12.87 -12.42
N VAL A 113 -5.79 -11.72 -12.88
CA VAL A 113 -6.31 -11.06 -14.07
C VAL A 113 -5.20 -10.36 -14.83
N ALA A 114 -5.35 -10.27 -16.16
CA ALA A 114 -4.45 -9.50 -16.99
C ALA A 114 -4.65 -7.99 -16.76
N ILE A 115 -3.55 -7.27 -16.54
CA ILE A 115 -3.52 -5.80 -16.48
C ILE A 115 -2.68 -5.26 -17.64
N PRO A 116 -3.13 -4.20 -18.37
CA PRO A 116 -2.32 -3.60 -19.44
C PRO A 116 -0.93 -3.20 -18.97
N ALA A 117 0.11 -3.56 -19.73
CA ALA A 117 1.51 -3.31 -19.33
C ALA A 117 1.79 -1.83 -19.01
N ALA A 118 1.25 -0.90 -19.81
CA ALA A 118 1.42 0.53 -19.58
C ALA A 118 0.83 0.98 -18.24
N LEU A 119 -0.35 0.46 -17.87
CA LEU A 119 -1.01 0.76 -16.61
C LEU A 119 -0.27 0.18 -15.41
N ALA A 120 0.19 -1.10 -15.52
CA ALA A 120 1.00 -1.74 -14.48
C ALA A 120 2.32 -0.99 -14.22
N GLN A 121 3.02 -0.58 -15.29
CA GLN A 121 4.24 0.22 -15.18
C GLN A 121 3.98 1.61 -14.61
N ARG A 122 2.84 2.23 -14.96
CA ARG A 122 2.43 3.52 -14.40
C ARG A 122 2.19 3.40 -12.90
N LEU A 123 1.45 2.38 -12.46
CA LEU A 123 1.20 2.07 -11.06
C LEU A 123 2.50 1.88 -10.28
N LEU A 124 3.42 1.06 -10.81
CA LEU A 124 4.73 0.82 -10.22
C LEU A 124 5.50 2.13 -9.99
N ARG A 125 5.62 2.97 -11.02
CA ARG A 125 6.33 4.26 -10.93
C ARG A 125 5.66 5.23 -9.94
N SER A 126 4.33 5.31 -9.96
CA SER A 126 3.59 6.23 -9.08
C SER A 126 3.72 5.82 -7.61
N TRP A 127 3.64 4.53 -7.29
CA TRP A 127 3.84 4.04 -5.93
C TRP A 127 5.29 4.21 -5.48
N GLN A 128 6.26 3.94 -6.34
CA GLN A 128 7.66 4.19 -6.04
C GLN A 128 7.91 5.67 -5.70
N ALA A 129 7.39 6.58 -6.52
CA ALA A 129 7.53 8.02 -6.28
C ALA A 129 6.87 8.45 -4.95
N ALA A 130 5.66 7.96 -4.66
CA ALA A 130 4.95 8.25 -3.43
C ALA A 130 5.70 7.74 -2.18
N LEU A 131 6.23 6.52 -2.22
CA LEU A 131 6.98 5.93 -1.11
C LEU A 131 8.33 6.63 -0.90
N VAL A 132 9.07 6.90 -1.96
CA VAL A 132 10.35 7.61 -1.89
C VAL A 132 10.18 9.04 -1.35
N SER A 133 9.13 9.76 -1.77
CA SER A 133 8.89 11.13 -1.30
C SER A 133 8.29 11.18 0.12
N GLY A 134 7.48 10.17 0.48
CA GLY A 134 6.78 10.15 1.76
C GLY A 134 7.59 9.56 2.91
N VAL A 135 8.50 8.62 2.64
CA VAL A 135 9.28 7.92 3.67
C VAL A 135 10.69 8.50 3.77
N PRO A 136 11.07 9.13 4.88
CA PRO A 136 12.40 9.70 5.06
C PRO A 136 13.51 8.66 4.89
N ALA A 137 14.57 9.03 4.20
CA ALA A 137 15.75 8.18 4.04
C ALA A 137 16.31 7.75 5.41
N GLY A 138 16.63 6.47 5.55
CA GLY A 138 17.18 5.90 6.79
C GLY A 138 16.16 5.63 7.91
N ARG A 139 14.89 6.04 7.76
CA ARG A 139 13.85 5.65 8.73
C ARG A 139 13.62 4.14 8.64
N LYS A 140 13.82 3.42 9.72
CA LYS A 140 13.48 1.99 9.81
C LYS A 140 12.00 1.81 10.05
N ALA A 141 11.45 0.70 9.58
CA ALA A 141 10.06 0.34 9.84
C ALA A 141 9.79 0.28 11.36
N PRO A 142 8.72 0.95 11.84
CA PRO A 142 8.43 1.04 13.26
C PRO A 142 7.87 -0.27 13.80
N VAL A 143 7.99 -0.47 15.11
CA VAL A 143 7.19 -1.48 15.82
C VAL A 143 5.75 -1.00 15.88
N THR A 144 4.78 -1.86 15.56
CA THR A 144 3.36 -1.57 15.66
C THR A 144 2.61 -2.76 16.22
N ASP A 145 1.62 -2.49 17.06
CA ASP A 145 0.70 -3.50 17.62
C ASP A 145 -0.55 -3.70 16.75
N GLY A 146 -0.63 -2.98 15.64
CA GLY A 146 -1.75 -2.97 14.72
C GLY A 146 -1.53 -3.82 13.47
N GLU A 147 -2.25 -3.45 12.43
CA GLU A 147 -2.04 -3.92 11.07
C GLU A 147 -0.68 -3.41 10.56
N VAL A 148 0.04 -4.29 9.87
CA VAL A 148 1.26 -3.93 9.16
C VAL A 148 1.01 -4.01 7.66
N LEU A 149 1.27 -2.93 6.95
CA LEU A 149 1.39 -2.92 5.50
C LEU A 149 2.86 -3.03 5.11
N SER A 150 3.17 -3.86 4.13
CA SER A 150 4.51 -3.97 3.56
C SER A 150 4.44 -3.83 2.05
N PHE A 151 4.94 -2.71 1.55
CA PHE A 151 5.08 -2.43 0.12
C PHE A 151 6.48 -2.84 -0.33
N GLN A 152 6.57 -3.70 -1.33
CA GLN A 152 7.80 -4.02 -2.05
C GLN A 152 7.69 -3.44 -3.45
N VAL A 153 8.55 -2.49 -3.79
CA VAL A 153 8.52 -1.75 -5.06
C VAL A 153 9.96 -1.52 -5.53
N ALA A 154 10.26 -1.90 -6.75
CA ALA A 154 11.60 -1.74 -7.35
C ALA A 154 12.75 -2.28 -6.47
N GLY A 155 12.51 -3.39 -5.78
CA GLY A 155 13.50 -4.04 -4.90
C GLY A 155 13.60 -3.44 -3.50
N GLU A 156 12.97 -2.31 -3.23
CA GLU A 156 12.93 -1.66 -1.93
C GLU A 156 11.67 -2.06 -1.14
N ARG A 157 11.80 -2.11 0.18
CA ARG A 157 10.70 -2.42 1.09
C ARG A 157 10.39 -1.25 2.00
N TYR A 158 9.09 -0.92 2.10
CA TYR A 158 8.55 0.09 2.99
C TYR A 158 7.44 -0.54 3.81
N SER A 159 7.55 -0.55 5.14
CA SER A 159 6.56 -1.20 6.00
C SER A 159 6.21 -0.34 7.22
N GLY A 160 5.02 -0.56 7.74
CA GLY A 160 4.51 0.13 8.93
C GLY A 160 2.98 0.10 9.00
N PRO A 161 2.39 0.95 9.84
CA PRO A 161 0.94 1.08 9.92
C PRO A 161 0.35 1.67 8.64
N ARG A 162 -0.98 1.62 8.52
CA ARG A 162 -1.70 2.16 7.38
C ARG A 162 -1.46 3.68 7.24
N TRP A 163 -1.10 4.09 6.04
CA TRP A 163 -0.93 5.50 5.71
C TRP A 163 -2.27 6.10 5.25
N GLU A 164 -2.96 6.82 6.14
CA GLU A 164 -4.37 7.18 5.98
C GLU A 164 -4.61 8.58 5.36
N CYS A 165 -3.56 9.32 5.03
CA CYS A 165 -3.69 10.66 4.46
C CYS A 165 -2.86 10.83 3.18
N GLY A 166 -3.09 11.90 2.43
CA GLY A 166 -2.32 12.27 1.25
C GLY A 166 -2.14 11.13 0.25
N ALA A 167 -0.89 10.89 -0.14
CA ALA A 167 -0.55 9.83 -1.09
C ALA A 167 -0.93 8.43 -0.59
N GLY A 168 -0.81 8.18 0.71
CA GLY A 168 -1.18 6.88 1.29
C GLY A 168 -2.66 6.56 1.12
N LYS A 169 -3.55 7.53 1.34
CA LYS A 169 -4.99 7.36 1.13
C LYS A 169 -5.31 6.99 -0.32
N LEU A 170 -4.64 7.63 -1.29
CA LEU A 170 -4.82 7.32 -2.71
C LEU A 170 -4.26 5.95 -3.06
N MET A 171 -3.09 5.58 -2.53
CA MET A 171 -2.55 4.23 -2.70
C MET A 171 -3.51 3.16 -2.16
N MET A 172 -4.13 3.38 -0.99
CA MET A 172 -5.11 2.43 -0.44
C MET A 172 -6.42 2.38 -1.25
N LYS A 173 -6.86 3.51 -1.87
CA LYS A 173 -7.95 3.52 -2.87
C LYS A 173 -7.59 2.63 -4.06
N GLN A 174 -6.37 2.76 -4.57
CA GLN A 174 -5.86 1.93 -5.67
C GLN A 174 -5.76 0.45 -5.30
N VAL A 175 -5.34 0.12 -4.07
CA VAL A 175 -5.37 -1.26 -3.56
C VAL A 175 -6.78 -1.85 -3.62
N ALA A 176 -7.80 -1.10 -3.17
CA ALA A 176 -9.18 -1.55 -3.25
C ALA A 176 -9.64 -1.79 -4.70
N LEU A 177 -9.28 -0.89 -5.63
CA LEU A 177 -9.58 -1.05 -7.06
C LEU A 177 -8.89 -2.29 -7.66
N LEU A 178 -7.65 -2.58 -7.28
CA LEU A 178 -6.90 -3.76 -7.72
C LEU A 178 -7.55 -5.05 -7.20
N ILE A 179 -7.95 -5.09 -5.92
CA ILE A 179 -8.64 -6.24 -5.34
C ILE A 179 -9.98 -6.46 -6.04
N GLU A 180 -10.77 -5.40 -6.27
CA GLU A 180 -12.01 -5.52 -7.01
C GLU A 180 -11.80 -5.99 -8.46
N ALA A 181 -10.75 -5.50 -9.13
CA ALA A 181 -10.43 -5.92 -10.49
C ALA A 181 -10.08 -7.40 -10.56
N SER A 182 -9.33 -7.94 -9.57
CA SER A 182 -8.89 -9.33 -9.56
C SER A 182 -10.03 -10.36 -9.56
N ASP A 183 -11.22 -10.00 -9.04
CA ASP A 183 -12.44 -10.83 -9.02
C ASP A 183 -13.51 -10.32 -10.00
N THR A 184 -13.15 -9.44 -10.93
CA THR A 184 -14.10 -8.85 -11.88
C THR A 184 -14.15 -9.67 -13.17
N LYS A 185 -15.38 -9.87 -13.71
CA LYS A 185 -15.55 -10.50 -15.02
C LYS A 185 -14.91 -9.68 -16.12
N GLU A 186 -14.26 -10.33 -17.08
CA GLU A 186 -13.49 -9.75 -18.18
C GLU A 186 -14.19 -8.55 -18.84
N LYS A 187 -15.48 -8.67 -19.18
CA LYS A 187 -16.27 -7.60 -19.83
C LYS A 187 -16.41 -6.30 -19.03
N LYS A 188 -15.99 -6.26 -17.77
CA LYS A 188 -16.04 -5.09 -16.90
C LYS A 188 -14.65 -4.58 -16.51
N LEU A 189 -13.59 -5.25 -16.95
CA LEU A 189 -12.22 -4.89 -16.59
C LEU A 189 -11.80 -3.53 -17.14
N ASP A 190 -12.19 -3.20 -18.37
CA ASP A 190 -11.84 -1.89 -18.97
C ASP A 190 -12.25 -0.73 -18.10
N ARG A 191 -13.45 -0.79 -17.50
CA ARG A 191 -13.89 0.22 -16.56
C ARG A 191 -13.04 0.26 -15.28
N ARG A 192 -12.64 -0.91 -14.75
CA ARG A 192 -11.77 -0.98 -13.58
C ARG A 192 -10.40 -0.40 -13.85
N TRP A 193 -9.88 -0.63 -15.05
CA TRP A 193 -8.61 -0.05 -15.47
C TRP A 193 -8.72 1.47 -15.66
N GLN A 194 -9.84 1.97 -16.14
CA GLN A 194 -10.11 3.41 -16.22
C GLN A 194 -10.19 4.02 -14.81
N ASP A 195 -10.96 3.45 -13.88
CA ASP A 195 -11.06 3.92 -12.50
C ASP A 195 -9.68 3.95 -11.80
N LEU A 196 -8.81 2.96 -12.07
CA LEU A 196 -7.44 2.92 -11.57
C LEU A 196 -6.57 4.02 -12.21
N ASP A 197 -6.67 4.22 -13.52
CA ASP A 197 -5.90 5.23 -14.24
C ASP A 197 -6.25 6.64 -13.77
N GLU A 198 -7.53 6.94 -13.57
CA GLU A 198 -8.01 8.20 -12.97
C GLU A 198 -7.45 8.41 -11.55
N SER A 199 -7.43 7.35 -10.73
CA SER A 199 -6.84 7.43 -9.39
C SER A 199 -5.32 7.64 -9.42
N LEU A 200 -4.64 7.15 -10.44
CA LEU A 200 -3.22 7.42 -10.66
C LEU A 200 -2.96 8.87 -11.08
N ASP A 201 -3.86 9.49 -11.85
CA ASP A 201 -3.80 10.92 -12.15
C ASP A 201 -3.91 11.75 -10.87
N GLU A 202 -4.87 11.44 -9.98
CA GLU A 202 -5.02 12.09 -8.68
C GLU A 202 -3.72 12.01 -7.85
N LEU A 203 -3.09 10.83 -7.81
CA LEU A 203 -1.84 10.63 -7.08
C LEU A 203 -0.68 11.45 -7.67
N GLN A 204 -0.55 11.46 -9.00
CA GLN A 204 0.50 12.23 -9.68
C GLN A 204 0.33 13.74 -9.48
N GLN A 205 -0.90 14.26 -9.53
CA GLN A 205 -1.20 15.66 -9.24
C GLN A 205 -0.84 16.04 -7.80
N LEU A 206 -1.18 15.18 -6.84
CA LEU A 206 -0.81 15.39 -5.44
C LEU A 206 0.71 15.45 -5.25
N LEU A 207 1.45 14.53 -5.87
CA LEU A 207 2.91 14.46 -5.76
C LEU A 207 3.57 15.69 -6.42
N ALA A 208 3.05 16.15 -7.55
CA ALA A 208 3.55 17.36 -8.23
C ALA A 208 3.30 18.63 -7.38
N GLY A 209 2.14 18.73 -6.71
CA GLY A 209 1.81 19.85 -5.83
C GLY A 209 2.63 19.92 -4.54
N ASN A 210 3.20 18.80 -4.09
CA ASN A 210 4.05 18.75 -2.90
C ASN A 210 5.54 18.99 -3.20
N ALA A 211 5.93 19.09 -4.46
CA ALA A 211 7.32 19.29 -4.89
C ALA A 211 7.72 20.79 -5.05
N GLY A 212 6.78 21.72 -4.85
CA GLY A 212 6.97 23.18 -4.92
C GLY A 212 6.92 23.82 -3.53
#